data_8c5a17ed23ed26da9262c42dd264feee
#
_entry.id   8c5a17ed23ed26da9262c42dd264feee
#
_cell.length_a   1.000
_cell.length_b   1.000
_cell.length_c   1.000
_cell.angle_alpha   90.00
_cell.angle_beta   90.00
_cell.angle_gamma   90.00
#
_symmetry.space_group_name_H-M   'P 1'
#
loop_
_entity.id
_entity.type
_entity.pdbx_description
1 polymer ?
#
loop_
_entity_poly.entity_id
_entity_poly.type
_entity_poly.pdbx_seq_one_letter_code
_entity_poly.pdbx_strand_id
1 'polypeptide(L)'
;ETGAVPILEDLSIAVDQLAAESGRHIHLVLENGDNRASLLDTAQDPPHGKYRAQWNDDYHHVWHVLLTGEAHGYYGDYKRSPLAGLARALRSGYVYQGEVSDFWGNKRRGEPSGHLPPTAFVNFLQNHDQIGNRALGDRLEANAAAKGIEAALAVTLLAPATPMLFMGEEWGSKAPFPFFCDFHGDLAEAVRQG
;
A
#
# COMPACT_ATOMS: atom_id res chain seq x y z
N GLU A 1 18.92 12.35 2.09
CA GLU A 1 19.52 12.19 0.74
C GLU A 1 20.48 13.32 0.48
N THR A 2 21.78 13.01 0.30
CA THR A 2 22.83 14.00 0.05
C THR A 2 23.40 13.91 -1.38
N GLY A 3 22.77 13.10 -2.23
CA GLY A 3 23.17 12.92 -3.63
C GLY A 3 22.63 14.01 -4.56
N ALA A 4 23.29 14.19 -5.71
CA ALA A 4 22.86 15.13 -6.74
C ALA A 4 21.52 14.72 -7.40
N VAL A 5 21.19 13.41 -7.34
CA VAL A 5 19.97 12.81 -7.87
C VAL A 5 19.32 11.98 -6.78
N PRO A 6 17.99 12.07 -6.57
CA PRO A 6 17.30 11.21 -5.61
C PRO A 6 17.45 9.73 -5.95
N ILE A 7 17.62 8.87 -4.95
CA ILE A 7 17.85 7.42 -5.14
C ILE A 7 16.73 6.75 -5.98
N LEU A 8 15.50 7.20 -5.85
CA LEU A 8 14.38 6.66 -6.63
C LEU A 8 14.53 6.94 -8.13
N GLU A 9 15.06 8.10 -8.48
CA GLU A 9 15.34 8.48 -9.88
C GLU A 9 16.51 7.67 -10.43
N ASP A 10 17.63 7.59 -9.70
CA ASP A 10 18.80 6.78 -10.09
C ASP A 10 18.41 5.32 -10.32
N LEU A 11 17.60 4.74 -9.40
CA LEU A 11 17.16 3.36 -9.49
C LEU A 11 16.31 3.12 -10.74
N SER A 12 15.39 4.02 -11.06
CA SER A 12 14.53 3.84 -12.23
C SER A 12 15.30 4.00 -13.54
N ILE A 13 16.25 4.93 -13.61
CA ILE A 13 17.14 5.10 -14.78
C ILE A 13 17.96 3.80 -14.99
N ALA A 14 18.55 3.25 -13.93
CA ALA A 14 19.34 2.03 -14.02
C ALA A 14 18.49 0.82 -14.47
N VAL A 15 17.26 0.73 -14.00
CA VAL A 15 16.33 -0.35 -14.39
C VAL A 15 15.87 -0.18 -15.83
N ASP A 16 15.59 1.04 -16.30
CA ASP A 16 15.24 1.30 -17.69
C ASP A 16 16.39 0.94 -18.65
N GLN A 17 17.63 1.24 -18.27
CA GLN A 17 18.81 0.83 -19.03
C GLN A 17 18.93 -0.70 -19.10
N LEU A 18 18.79 -1.40 -17.95
CA LEU A 18 18.83 -2.86 -17.90
C LEU A 18 17.69 -3.49 -18.73
N ALA A 19 16.50 -2.91 -18.70
CA ALA A 19 15.37 -3.37 -19.50
C ALA A 19 15.65 -3.24 -21.00
N ALA A 20 16.24 -2.13 -21.43
CA ALA A 20 16.65 -1.91 -22.82
C ALA A 20 17.74 -2.89 -23.27
N GLU A 21 18.78 -3.10 -22.45
CA GLU A 21 19.89 -4.01 -22.75
C GLU A 21 19.47 -5.48 -22.80
N SER A 22 18.57 -5.89 -21.88
CA SER A 22 18.12 -7.29 -21.77
C SER A 22 16.94 -7.64 -22.66
N GLY A 23 16.27 -6.66 -23.26
CA GLY A 23 15.00 -6.83 -24.01
C GLY A 23 13.83 -7.28 -23.13
N ARG A 24 13.93 -7.10 -21.81
CA ARG A 24 12.89 -7.53 -20.84
C ARG A 24 12.04 -6.34 -20.40
N HIS A 25 10.75 -6.59 -20.17
CA HIS A 25 9.89 -5.65 -19.47
C HIS A 25 10.13 -5.81 -17.96
N ILE A 26 10.64 -4.74 -17.32
CA ILE A 26 10.88 -4.68 -15.88
C ILE A 26 10.01 -3.56 -15.31
N HIS A 27 9.21 -3.88 -14.30
CA HIS A 27 8.33 -2.93 -13.65
C HIS A 27 8.82 -2.64 -12.23
N LEU A 28 8.95 -1.37 -11.91
CA LEU A 28 9.17 -0.89 -10.55
C LEU A 28 7.84 -0.50 -9.93
N VAL A 29 7.58 -1.03 -8.74
CA VAL A 29 6.37 -0.74 -7.95
C VAL A 29 6.81 -0.15 -6.61
N LEU A 30 6.22 0.97 -6.23
CA LEU A 30 6.52 1.64 -4.96
C LEU A 30 5.73 1.00 -3.81
N GLU A 31 6.39 0.90 -2.68
CA GLU A 31 5.77 0.73 -1.37
C GLU A 31 6.10 1.98 -0.54
N ASN A 32 5.17 2.92 -0.48
CA ASN A 32 5.29 4.11 0.36
C ASN A 32 3.92 4.70 0.70
N GLY A 33 3.83 5.43 1.82
CA GLY A 33 2.59 6.05 2.28
C GLY A 33 2.39 7.51 1.85
N ASP A 34 3.30 8.10 1.08
CA ASP A 34 3.28 9.53 0.75
C ASP A 34 2.23 9.91 -0.30
N ASN A 35 1.74 8.94 -1.07
CA ASN A 35 0.76 9.14 -2.16
C ASN A 35 1.23 10.17 -3.20
N ARG A 36 2.48 10.07 -3.63
CA ARG A 36 3.08 10.97 -4.63
C ARG A 36 2.71 10.51 -6.04
N ALA A 37 1.63 11.06 -6.58
CA ALA A 37 1.16 10.76 -7.93
C ALA A 37 2.20 11.13 -9.00
N SER A 38 3.01 12.18 -8.76
CA SER A 38 4.10 12.60 -9.63
C SER A 38 5.14 11.53 -9.91
N LEU A 39 5.34 10.56 -9.01
CA LEU A 39 6.25 9.42 -9.22
C LEU A 39 5.67 8.36 -10.18
N LEU A 40 4.36 8.37 -10.41
CA LEU A 40 3.64 7.40 -11.25
C LEU A 40 3.20 8.01 -12.59
N ASP A 41 3.32 9.33 -12.76
CA ASP A 41 2.91 10.03 -13.97
C ASP A 41 3.93 9.82 -15.09
N THR A 42 3.61 8.94 -16.01
CA THR A 42 4.44 8.63 -17.19
C THR A 42 4.15 9.52 -18.40
N ALA A 43 3.17 10.43 -18.29
CA ALA A 43 2.81 11.34 -19.37
C ALA A 43 3.74 12.55 -19.49
N GLN A 44 4.57 12.81 -18.49
CA GLN A 44 5.56 13.89 -18.53
C GLN A 44 6.79 13.48 -19.34
N ASP A 45 7.33 14.42 -20.11
CA ASP A 45 8.55 14.24 -20.89
C ASP A 45 9.72 15.04 -20.23
N PRO A 46 10.86 14.39 -19.95
CA PRO A 46 11.19 12.99 -20.19
C PRO A 46 10.55 12.06 -19.15
N PRO A 47 10.19 10.84 -19.54
CA PRO A 47 9.56 9.86 -18.63
C PRO A 47 10.56 9.19 -17.66
N HIS A 48 11.78 9.70 -17.59
CA HIS A 48 12.82 9.14 -16.73
C HIS A 48 12.46 9.21 -15.25
N GLY A 49 12.69 8.14 -14.53
CA GLY A 49 12.50 8.07 -13.10
C GLY A 49 11.08 7.78 -12.64
N LYS A 50 10.20 7.32 -13.52
CA LYS A 50 8.80 7.04 -13.17
C LYS A 50 8.58 5.57 -12.85
N TYR A 51 7.82 5.34 -11.79
CA TYR A 51 7.39 4.01 -11.36
C TYR A 51 6.08 3.63 -12.04
N ARG A 52 5.86 2.33 -12.23
CA ARG A 52 4.67 1.84 -12.93
C ARG A 52 3.44 1.81 -12.06
N ALA A 53 3.62 1.53 -10.78
CA ALA A 53 2.52 1.46 -9.83
C ALA A 53 3.02 1.71 -8.40
N GLN A 54 2.07 1.90 -7.50
CA GLN A 54 2.30 1.97 -6.05
C GLN A 54 1.29 1.09 -5.32
N TRP A 55 1.71 0.45 -4.24
CA TRP A 55 0.82 -0.19 -3.29
C TRP A 55 -0.09 0.87 -2.65
N ASN A 56 -1.38 0.60 -2.67
CA ASN A 56 -2.40 1.56 -2.26
C ASN A 56 -2.83 1.33 -0.82
N ASP A 57 -2.05 1.84 0.12
CA ASP A 57 -2.37 1.75 1.56
C ASP A 57 -3.71 2.40 1.89
N ASP A 58 -4.08 3.50 1.22
CA ASP A 58 -5.36 4.15 1.44
C ASP A 58 -6.55 3.20 1.17
N TYR A 59 -6.44 2.36 0.13
CA TYR A 59 -7.44 1.35 -0.19
C TYR A 59 -7.56 0.30 0.92
N HIS A 60 -6.43 -0.21 1.40
CA HIS A 60 -6.39 -1.11 2.55
C HIS A 60 -7.01 -0.45 3.79
N HIS A 61 -6.58 0.77 4.13
CA HIS A 61 -7.02 1.45 5.34
C HIS A 61 -8.54 1.67 5.37
N VAL A 62 -9.14 2.10 4.27
CA VAL A 62 -10.60 2.29 4.24
C VAL A 62 -11.35 0.97 4.37
N TRP A 63 -10.88 -0.11 3.71
CA TRP A 63 -11.48 -1.43 3.87
C TRP A 63 -11.33 -1.97 5.29
N HIS A 64 -10.15 -1.82 5.88
CA HIS A 64 -9.92 -2.24 7.25
C HIS A 64 -10.90 -1.59 8.23
N VAL A 65 -11.05 -0.26 8.16
CA VAL A 65 -11.99 0.48 9.00
C VAL A 65 -13.44 0.03 8.73
N LEU A 66 -13.83 -0.17 7.46
CA LEU A 66 -15.19 -0.63 7.12
C LEU A 66 -15.50 -2.03 7.68
N LEU A 67 -14.53 -2.93 7.64
CA LEU A 67 -14.74 -4.33 7.99
C LEU A 67 -14.62 -4.61 9.49
N THR A 68 -13.69 -3.93 10.16
CA THR A 68 -13.35 -4.21 11.56
C THR A 68 -13.86 -3.16 12.54
N GLY A 69 -14.05 -1.91 12.09
CA GLY A 69 -14.31 -0.76 12.94
C GLY A 69 -13.08 -0.26 13.70
N GLU A 70 -11.90 -0.88 13.55
CA GLU A 70 -10.66 -0.42 14.16
C GLU A 70 -10.25 0.96 13.60
N ALA A 71 -9.87 1.88 14.48
CA ALA A 71 -9.56 3.26 14.11
C ALA A 71 -8.38 3.83 14.92
N HIS A 72 -7.43 2.96 15.28
CA HIS A 72 -6.21 3.34 15.99
C HIS A 72 -5.08 3.65 14.99
N GLY A 73 -4.11 4.48 15.42
CA GLY A 73 -2.98 4.85 14.57
C GLY A 73 -3.45 5.49 13.25
N TYR A 74 -2.85 5.09 12.15
CA TYR A 74 -3.17 5.60 10.81
C TYR A 74 -4.61 5.33 10.34
N TYR A 75 -5.30 4.30 10.88
CA TYR A 75 -6.71 4.03 10.57
C TYR A 75 -7.65 5.15 11.05
N GLY A 76 -7.24 5.92 12.06
CA GLY A 76 -7.99 7.06 12.58
C GLY A 76 -8.33 8.11 11.52
N ASP A 77 -7.48 8.29 10.54
CA ASP A 77 -7.67 9.23 9.43
C ASP A 77 -8.86 8.86 8.53
N TYR A 78 -9.24 7.58 8.50
CA TYR A 78 -10.28 7.05 7.59
C TYR A 78 -11.63 6.82 8.27
N LYS A 79 -11.72 6.94 9.60
CA LYS A 79 -12.92 6.60 10.40
C LYS A 79 -14.14 7.48 10.12
N ARG A 80 -13.92 8.73 9.70
CA ARG A 80 -15.00 9.74 9.58
C ARG A 80 -16.00 9.38 8.48
N SER A 81 -15.53 8.92 7.33
CA SER A 81 -16.34 8.59 6.17
C SER A 81 -15.69 7.49 5.33
N PRO A 82 -15.53 6.27 5.87
CA PRO A 82 -14.77 5.23 5.19
C PRO A 82 -15.39 4.81 3.86
N LEU A 83 -16.73 4.80 3.75
CA LEU A 83 -17.40 4.48 2.48
C LEU A 83 -17.13 5.54 1.39
N ALA A 84 -17.11 6.83 1.76
CA ALA A 84 -16.74 7.90 0.83
C ALA A 84 -15.25 7.81 0.45
N GLY A 85 -14.39 7.41 1.40
CA GLY A 85 -12.99 7.09 1.16
C GLY A 85 -12.81 5.96 0.15
N LEU A 86 -13.56 4.87 0.31
CA LEU A 86 -13.55 3.75 -0.62
C LEU A 86 -14.00 4.17 -2.03
N ALA A 87 -15.09 4.90 -2.13
CA ALA A 87 -15.58 5.42 -3.41
C ALA A 87 -14.52 6.32 -4.10
N ARG A 88 -13.81 7.13 -3.31
CA ARG A 88 -12.71 7.96 -3.83
C ARG A 88 -11.52 7.13 -4.28
N ALA A 89 -11.10 6.14 -3.50
CA ALA A 89 -10.02 5.23 -3.86
C ALA A 89 -10.31 4.49 -5.17
N LEU A 90 -11.50 3.94 -5.32
CA LEU A 90 -11.93 3.25 -6.54
C LEU A 90 -11.99 4.18 -7.76
N ARG A 91 -12.37 5.45 -7.58
CA ARG A 91 -12.50 6.41 -8.67
C ARG A 91 -11.20 7.08 -9.06
N SER A 92 -10.33 7.36 -8.10
CA SER A 92 -9.17 8.27 -8.29
C SER A 92 -7.87 7.74 -7.69
N GLY A 93 -7.81 6.50 -7.23
CA GLY A 93 -6.63 5.86 -6.66
C GLY A 93 -6.44 6.17 -5.17
N TYR A 94 -5.90 7.32 -4.82
CA TYR A 94 -5.68 7.66 -3.41
C TYR A 94 -6.89 8.32 -2.76
N VAL A 95 -7.01 8.15 -1.43
CA VAL A 95 -7.95 8.91 -0.60
C VAL A 95 -7.36 10.27 -0.25
N TYR A 96 -6.10 10.28 0.19
CA TYR A 96 -5.37 11.51 0.48
C TYR A 96 -4.69 12.03 -0.78
N GLN A 97 -5.15 13.19 -1.24
CA GLN A 97 -4.68 13.85 -2.48
C GLN A 97 -4.33 15.33 -2.22
N GLY A 98 -3.77 15.62 -1.05
CA GLY A 98 -3.40 16.96 -0.59
C GLY A 98 -4.15 17.40 0.68
N GLU A 99 -5.03 16.58 1.22
CA GLU A 99 -5.72 16.84 2.48
C GLU A 99 -4.76 16.71 3.68
N VAL A 100 -5.16 17.33 4.79
CA VAL A 100 -4.43 17.22 6.04
C VAL A 100 -4.71 15.86 6.67
N SER A 101 -3.66 15.16 7.10
CA SER A 101 -3.70 13.89 7.82
C SER A 101 -3.31 14.14 9.27
N ASP A 102 -4.18 13.76 10.20
CA ASP A 102 -3.92 13.89 11.64
C ASP A 102 -2.77 12.97 12.06
N PHE A 103 -2.75 11.75 11.53
CA PHE A 103 -1.71 10.75 11.81
C PHE A 103 -0.32 11.22 11.37
N TRP A 104 -0.23 11.91 10.23
CA TRP A 104 1.04 12.45 9.71
C TRP A 104 1.39 13.82 10.34
N GLY A 105 0.92 14.08 11.56
CA GLY A 105 1.25 15.28 12.32
C GLY A 105 0.59 16.54 11.76
N ASN A 106 -0.64 16.45 11.33
CA ASN A 106 -1.42 17.56 10.75
C ASN A 106 -0.77 18.17 9.50
N LYS A 107 -0.07 17.37 8.72
CA LYS A 107 0.54 17.78 7.44
C LYS A 107 -0.33 17.36 6.27
N ARG A 108 -0.18 18.08 5.16
CA ARG A 108 -0.79 17.66 3.88
C ARG A 108 -0.14 16.38 3.39
N ARG A 109 -0.97 15.43 2.95
CA ARG A 109 -0.53 14.14 2.43
C ARG A 109 -1.10 13.92 1.04
N GLY A 110 -0.26 13.41 0.14
CA GLY A 110 -0.66 13.01 -1.19
C GLY A 110 -0.72 14.14 -2.21
N GLU A 111 -0.89 13.71 -3.45
CA GLU A 111 -1.05 14.56 -4.63
C GLU A 111 -2.31 14.12 -5.39
N PRO A 112 -2.95 15.01 -6.19
CA PRO A 112 -4.06 14.63 -7.06
C PRO A 112 -3.69 13.47 -7.98
N SER A 113 -4.44 12.37 -7.92
CA SER A 113 -4.11 11.12 -8.61
C SER A 113 -5.16 10.67 -9.64
N GLY A 114 -6.27 11.38 -9.77
CA GLY A 114 -7.38 11.00 -10.66
C GLY A 114 -7.06 11.03 -12.16
N HIS A 115 -5.90 11.53 -12.57
CA HIS A 115 -5.42 11.50 -13.95
C HIS A 115 -4.62 10.24 -14.28
N LEU A 116 -4.20 9.48 -13.27
CA LEU A 116 -3.44 8.26 -13.45
C LEU A 116 -4.34 7.09 -13.88
N PRO A 117 -3.82 6.14 -14.68
CA PRO A 117 -4.57 4.95 -15.03
C PRO A 117 -4.81 4.08 -13.77
N PRO A 118 -5.92 3.33 -13.70
CA PRO A 118 -6.19 2.46 -12.57
C PRO A 118 -5.07 1.46 -12.26
N THR A 119 -4.34 1.01 -13.27
CA THR A 119 -3.20 0.08 -13.14
C THR A 119 -1.99 0.69 -12.42
N ALA A 120 -1.97 2.01 -12.20
CA ALA A 120 -0.96 2.66 -11.35
C ALA A 120 -1.16 2.38 -9.85
N PHE A 121 -2.27 1.74 -9.47
CA PHE A 121 -2.57 1.42 -8.08
C PHE A 121 -2.64 -0.09 -7.90
N VAL A 122 -1.87 -0.62 -6.92
CA VAL A 122 -1.96 -2.01 -6.49
C VAL A 122 -2.85 -2.05 -5.25
N ASN A 123 -4.07 -2.54 -5.42
CA ASN A 123 -5.08 -2.61 -4.36
C ASN A 123 -5.01 -3.95 -3.64
N PHE A 124 -5.07 -3.93 -2.32
CA PHE A 124 -5.03 -5.11 -1.47
C PHE A 124 -5.88 -4.91 -0.20
N LEU A 125 -6.32 -6.02 0.39
CA LEU A 125 -7.01 -5.99 1.69
C LEU A 125 -6.03 -6.16 2.84
N GLN A 126 -4.96 -6.92 2.64
CA GLN A 126 -3.91 -7.20 3.60
C GLN A 126 -2.55 -7.30 2.89
N ASN A 127 -1.48 -7.05 3.61
CA ASN A 127 -0.13 -7.41 3.22
C ASN A 127 0.70 -7.82 4.45
N HIS A 128 1.98 -8.13 4.25
CA HIS A 128 2.90 -8.56 5.30
C HIS A 128 3.03 -7.53 6.43
N ASP A 129 2.95 -6.26 6.09
CA ASP A 129 3.21 -5.16 7.03
C ASP A 129 2.04 -4.98 8.02
N GLN A 130 0.80 -4.90 7.52
CA GLN A 130 -0.35 -4.74 8.41
C GLN A 130 -0.60 -5.97 9.27
N ILE A 131 -0.38 -7.19 8.75
CA ILE A 131 -0.56 -8.42 9.54
C ILE A 131 0.63 -8.62 10.48
N GLY A 132 1.86 -8.47 9.98
CA GLY A 132 3.08 -8.74 10.74
C GLY A 132 3.33 -7.78 11.89
N ASN A 133 2.79 -6.55 11.83
CA ASN A 133 2.86 -5.57 12.91
C ASN A 133 1.77 -5.73 13.97
N ARG A 134 0.82 -6.66 13.80
CA ARG A 134 -0.14 -6.99 14.87
C ARG A 134 0.52 -7.88 15.92
N ALA A 135 0.19 -7.65 17.19
CA ALA A 135 0.81 -8.35 18.31
C ALA A 135 0.78 -9.90 18.21
N LEU A 136 -0.26 -10.44 17.59
CA LEU A 136 -0.45 -11.88 17.39
C LEU A 136 -0.34 -12.29 15.92
N GLY A 137 -0.01 -11.38 15.01
CA GLY A 137 0.03 -11.66 13.57
C GLY A 137 -1.33 -12.08 13.01
N ASP A 138 -2.42 -11.64 13.64
CA ASP A 138 -3.77 -12.04 13.27
C ASP A 138 -4.24 -11.36 11.98
N ARG A 139 -4.93 -12.15 11.16
CA ARG A 139 -5.43 -11.75 9.84
C ARG A 139 -6.79 -11.08 9.96
N LEU A 140 -7.22 -10.45 8.87
CA LEU A 140 -8.53 -9.78 8.76
C LEU A 140 -9.68 -10.73 9.15
N GLU A 141 -9.56 -12.01 8.80
CA GLU A 141 -10.51 -13.08 9.11
C GLU A 141 -10.78 -13.29 10.60
N ALA A 142 -9.86 -12.85 11.46
CA ALA A 142 -10.05 -12.91 12.91
C ALA A 142 -10.92 -11.76 13.44
N ASN A 143 -10.99 -10.64 12.70
CA ASN A 143 -11.55 -9.37 13.20
C ASN A 143 -12.74 -8.86 12.38
N ALA A 144 -13.10 -9.53 11.27
CA ALA A 144 -14.16 -9.10 10.38
C ALA A 144 -15.12 -10.25 10.03
N ALA A 145 -16.36 -9.89 9.67
CA ALA A 145 -17.34 -10.87 9.24
C ALA A 145 -16.98 -11.46 7.87
N ALA A 146 -17.06 -12.77 7.71
CA ALA A 146 -16.70 -13.48 6.47
C ALA A 146 -17.37 -12.91 5.23
N LYS A 147 -18.69 -12.60 5.28
CA LYS A 147 -19.40 -12.00 4.15
C LYS A 147 -18.90 -10.61 3.78
N GLY A 148 -18.41 -9.85 4.76
CA GLY A 148 -17.78 -8.56 4.51
C GLY A 148 -16.44 -8.72 3.77
N ILE A 149 -15.62 -9.69 4.18
CA ILE A 149 -14.35 -10.02 3.53
C ILE A 149 -14.60 -10.52 2.09
N GLU A 150 -15.56 -11.41 1.87
CA GLU A 150 -15.96 -11.88 0.53
C GLU A 150 -16.35 -10.72 -0.38
N ALA A 151 -17.17 -9.78 0.12
CA ALA A 151 -17.56 -8.60 -0.64
C ALA A 151 -16.38 -7.70 -0.97
N ALA A 152 -15.50 -7.44 0.00
CA ALA A 152 -14.30 -6.64 -0.19
C ALA A 152 -13.34 -7.28 -1.20
N LEU A 153 -13.15 -8.60 -1.11
CA LEU A 153 -12.33 -9.36 -2.03
C LEU A 153 -12.91 -9.34 -3.46
N ALA A 154 -14.22 -9.50 -3.58
CA ALA A 154 -14.90 -9.39 -4.88
C ALA A 154 -14.69 -8.00 -5.52
N VAL A 155 -14.82 -6.92 -4.74
CA VAL A 155 -14.56 -5.56 -5.23
C VAL A 155 -13.10 -5.40 -5.63
N THR A 156 -12.16 -5.91 -4.83
CA THR A 156 -10.72 -5.83 -5.11
C THR A 156 -10.35 -6.55 -6.42
N LEU A 157 -10.88 -7.76 -6.62
CA LEU A 157 -10.57 -8.58 -7.80
C LEU A 157 -11.28 -8.10 -9.08
N LEU A 158 -12.42 -7.44 -8.97
CA LEU A 158 -13.22 -6.97 -10.11
C LEU A 158 -12.98 -5.51 -10.45
N ALA A 159 -12.32 -4.74 -9.60
CA ALA A 159 -11.94 -3.37 -9.88
C ALA A 159 -10.87 -3.30 -10.99
N PRO A 160 -10.79 -2.19 -11.76
CA PRO A 160 -9.80 -2.04 -12.83
C PRO A 160 -8.35 -1.81 -12.33
N ALA A 161 -8.15 -1.60 -11.04
CA ALA A 161 -6.83 -1.51 -10.41
C ALA A 161 -6.16 -2.90 -10.32
N THR A 162 -4.84 -2.93 -10.23
CA THR A 162 -4.10 -4.21 -10.08
C THR A 162 -4.38 -4.80 -8.69
N PRO A 163 -4.99 -5.99 -8.59
CA PRO A 163 -5.20 -6.64 -7.30
C PRO A 163 -3.92 -7.32 -6.81
N MET A 164 -3.67 -7.25 -5.51
CA MET A 164 -2.66 -8.03 -4.82
C MET A 164 -3.32 -8.84 -3.70
N LEU A 165 -3.06 -10.12 -3.66
CA LEU A 165 -3.48 -11.02 -2.60
C LEU A 165 -2.28 -11.34 -1.70
N PHE A 166 -2.48 -11.23 -0.39
CA PHE A 166 -1.49 -11.73 0.53
C PHE A 166 -1.61 -13.25 0.66
N MET A 167 -0.48 -13.93 0.73
CA MET A 167 -0.44 -15.40 0.78
C MET A 167 -1.45 -15.97 1.78
N GLY A 168 -2.33 -16.85 1.30
CA GLY A 168 -3.38 -17.47 2.09
C GLY A 168 -4.77 -16.83 1.96
N GLU A 169 -4.91 -15.61 1.42
CA GLU A 169 -6.21 -14.99 1.19
C GLU A 169 -7.05 -15.78 0.18
N GLU A 170 -6.41 -16.37 -0.81
CA GLU A 170 -7.03 -17.13 -1.89
C GLU A 170 -7.76 -18.40 -1.41
N TRP A 171 -7.51 -18.86 -0.18
CA TRP A 171 -8.29 -19.96 0.46
C TRP A 171 -8.79 -19.60 1.86
N GLY A 172 -8.72 -18.32 2.27
CA GLY A 172 -9.22 -17.87 3.56
C GLY A 172 -8.42 -18.42 4.76
N SER A 173 -7.09 -18.40 4.66
CA SER A 173 -6.19 -18.85 5.74
C SER A 173 -6.44 -18.07 7.02
N LYS A 174 -6.55 -18.80 8.13
CA LYS A 174 -6.62 -18.24 9.50
C LYS A 174 -5.30 -18.32 10.25
N ALA A 175 -4.25 -18.87 9.61
CA ALA A 175 -2.95 -18.97 10.23
C ALA A 175 -2.35 -17.58 10.45
N PRO A 176 -1.88 -17.25 11.66
CA PRO A 176 -1.24 -15.97 11.92
C PRO A 176 0.05 -15.84 11.11
N PHE A 177 0.45 -14.60 10.86
CA PHE A 177 1.70 -14.28 10.17
C PHE A 177 2.51 -13.32 11.02
N PRO A 178 3.33 -13.80 11.96
CA PRO A 178 4.32 -12.98 12.65
C PRO A 178 5.46 -12.62 11.70
N PHE A 179 6.09 -11.47 11.89
CA PHE A 179 7.33 -11.16 11.20
C PHE A 179 8.42 -12.17 11.53
N PHE A 180 9.18 -12.55 10.51
CA PHE A 180 10.38 -13.35 10.70
C PHE A 180 11.49 -12.45 11.23
N CYS A 181 12.10 -12.87 12.35
CA CYS A 181 13.30 -12.25 12.83
C CYS A 181 14.30 -13.35 13.26
N ASP A 182 15.54 -13.18 12.85
CA ASP A 182 16.65 -14.06 13.20
C ASP A 182 17.79 -13.21 13.80
N PHE A 183 17.46 -12.56 14.90
CA PHE A 183 18.41 -11.74 15.64
C PHE A 183 19.27 -12.59 16.56
N HIS A 184 20.56 -12.21 16.73
CA HIS A 184 21.52 -12.88 17.59
C HIS A 184 22.05 -11.90 18.66
N GLY A 185 22.62 -12.46 19.75
CA GLY A 185 23.25 -11.69 20.83
C GLY A 185 22.27 -10.73 21.53
N ASP A 186 22.76 -9.57 21.91
CA ASP A 186 22.04 -8.58 22.71
C ASP A 186 20.77 -8.07 22.04
N LEU A 187 20.76 -7.99 20.69
CA LEU A 187 19.57 -7.57 19.95
C LEU A 187 18.44 -8.61 20.05
N ALA A 188 18.77 -9.90 19.98
CA ALA A 188 17.77 -10.97 20.15
C ALA A 188 17.15 -10.93 21.54
N GLU A 189 17.93 -10.64 22.57
CA GLU A 189 17.44 -10.52 23.94
C GLU A 189 16.56 -9.27 24.10
N ALA A 190 16.97 -8.14 23.58
CA ALA A 190 16.19 -6.90 23.59
C ALA A 190 14.82 -7.07 22.91
N VAL A 191 14.78 -7.76 21.75
CA VAL A 191 13.53 -8.02 21.02
C VAL A 191 12.61 -8.98 21.78
N ARG A 192 13.16 -9.95 22.55
CA ARG A 192 12.33 -10.84 23.39
C ARG A 192 11.73 -10.14 24.61
N GLN A 193 12.40 -9.13 25.13
CA GLN A 193 11.93 -8.39 26.30
C GLN A 193 10.91 -7.31 25.97
N GLY A 194 10.71 -6.96 24.66
CA GLY A 194 9.70 -6.05 24.13
C GLY A 194 10.09 -4.65 24.20
#